data_b09e355d8e8781e4484da6a5c834ba05
#
_entry.id   b09e355d8e8781e4484da6a5c834ba05
#
_cell.length_a   1.000
_cell.length_b   1.000
_cell.length_c   1.000
_cell.angle_alpha   90.00
_cell.angle_beta   90.00
_cell.angle_gamma   90.00
#
_symmetry.space_group_name_H-M   'P 1'
#
loop_
_entity.id
_entity.type
_entity.pdbx_description
1 polymer ?
#
loop_
_entity_poly.entity_id
_entity_poly.type
_entity_poly.pdbx_seq_one_letter_code
_entity_poly.pdbx_strand_id
1 'polypeptide(L)'
;MFFNRAAPFRDRHDAGQKLAEALKNFKSQRDKVVVLALPRGGVPVAFEVAKSLGAPLDLLMVRKIGAPGHEEYGIGAVVEGNPPELVMNEDAVKYTQPPEGYVQAMMEKQLKEIARQRNRYLGDRPPLSLAGKIAIVVDDGIATGGTARVAMKALRQKNVAKALLASPLAPSDTLAELRAEGNEVLVLETPPNFSAVGLHYTKFDQTSDEEVIDCLEKSREWLPKNNDLKN
;
A
#
# COMPACT_ATOMS: atom_id res chain seq x y z
N MET A 1 37.22 -1.10 4.04
CA MET A 1 36.52 -1.69 5.19
C MET A 1 35.06 -1.50 4.94
N PHE A 2 34.34 -2.53 4.49
CA PHE A 2 32.89 -2.48 4.38
C PHE A 2 32.33 -2.68 5.78
N PHE A 3 31.84 -1.61 6.40
CA PHE A 3 31.08 -1.72 7.63
C PHE A 3 29.80 -2.50 7.28
N ASN A 4 29.75 -3.75 7.69
CA ASN A 4 28.57 -4.58 7.65
C ASN A 4 27.58 -3.99 8.69
N ARG A 5 26.84 -2.94 8.29
CA ARG A 5 25.81 -2.37 9.15
C ARG A 5 24.70 -3.41 9.22
N ALA A 6 24.38 -3.89 10.42
CA ALA A 6 23.26 -4.80 10.60
C ALA A 6 21.99 -4.23 9.93
N ALA A 7 21.19 -5.10 9.34
CA ALA A 7 19.93 -4.67 8.74
C ALA A 7 19.08 -3.89 9.77
N PRO A 8 18.51 -2.74 9.41
CA PRO A 8 17.79 -1.87 10.35
C PRO A 8 16.52 -2.55 10.92
N PHE A 9 16.00 -3.56 10.22
CA PHE A 9 14.81 -4.29 10.62
C PHE A 9 15.07 -5.79 10.73
N ARG A 10 14.54 -6.41 11.80
CA ARG A 10 14.59 -7.86 11.96
C ARG A 10 13.67 -8.55 10.95
N ASP A 11 12.43 -8.12 10.89
CA ASP A 11 11.36 -8.62 10.03
C ASP A 11 10.31 -7.52 9.79
N ARG A 12 9.24 -7.81 9.04
CA ARG A 12 8.16 -6.88 8.73
C ARG A 12 7.38 -6.42 9.96
N HIS A 13 7.22 -7.27 10.97
CA HIS A 13 6.57 -6.90 12.22
C HIS A 13 7.42 -5.88 13.01
N ASP A 14 8.72 -6.12 13.16
CA ASP A 14 9.64 -5.17 13.79
C ASP A 14 9.63 -3.81 13.06
N ALA A 15 9.66 -3.83 11.73
CA ALA A 15 9.54 -2.62 10.92
C ALA A 15 8.20 -1.89 11.14
N GLY A 16 7.11 -2.66 11.21
CA GLY A 16 5.77 -2.15 11.49
C GLY A 16 5.65 -1.50 12.87
N GLN A 17 6.24 -2.09 13.90
CA GLN A 17 6.27 -1.53 15.25
C GLN A 17 7.03 -0.20 15.31
N LYS A 18 8.17 -0.11 14.63
CA LYS A 18 8.94 1.14 14.53
C LYS A 18 8.17 2.21 13.74
N LEU A 19 7.49 1.80 12.67
CA LEU A 19 6.66 2.72 11.87
C LEU A 19 5.45 3.22 12.67
N ALA A 20 4.84 2.34 13.47
CA ALA A 20 3.73 2.69 14.35
C ALA A 20 4.11 3.73 15.40
N GLU A 21 5.32 3.64 15.96
CA GLU A 21 5.83 4.66 16.91
C GLU A 21 5.99 6.02 16.24
N ALA A 22 6.47 6.06 15.00
CA ALA A 22 6.57 7.30 14.22
C ALA A 22 5.19 7.90 13.87
N LEU A 23 4.15 7.07 13.83
CA LEU A 23 2.77 7.46 13.51
C LEU A 23 1.89 7.67 14.74
N LYS A 24 2.42 7.56 15.96
CA LYS A 24 1.65 7.61 17.22
C LYS A 24 0.76 8.86 17.39
N ASN A 25 1.11 9.99 16.79
CA ASN A 25 0.32 11.21 16.84
C ASN A 25 -1.07 11.06 16.20
N PHE A 26 -1.25 10.07 15.30
CA PHE A 26 -2.55 9.77 14.72
C PHE A 26 -3.49 9.00 15.67
N LYS A 27 -2.98 8.46 16.79
CA LYS A 27 -3.77 7.71 17.77
C LYS A 27 -4.93 8.53 18.37
N SER A 28 -4.74 9.82 18.56
CA SER A 28 -5.80 10.73 19.02
C SER A 28 -6.92 10.96 18.00
N GLN A 29 -6.69 10.58 16.75
CA GLN A 29 -7.63 10.71 15.64
C GLN A 29 -8.08 9.34 15.08
N ARG A 30 -7.93 8.26 15.85
CA ARG A 30 -8.15 6.87 15.42
C ARG A 30 -9.49 6.67 14.69
N ASP A 31 -10.55 7.34 15.12
CA ASP A 31 -11.91 7.23 14.55
C ASP A 31 -11.99 7.79 13.11
N LYS A 32 -11.01 8.64 12.74
CA LYS A 32 -10.87 9.21 11.39
C LYS A 32 -9.81 8.50 10.54
N VAL A 33 -8.98 7.64 11.15
CA VAL A 33 -7.88 6.96 10.48
C VAL A 33 -8.36 5.63 9.88
N VAL A 34 -7.89 5.33 8.67
CA VAL A 34 -7.94 4.00 8.05
C VAL A 34 -6.53 3.65 7.58
N VAL A 35 -6.03 2.50 7.97
CA VAL A 35 -4.74 1.98 7.49
C VAL A 35 -5.01 1.08 6.29
N LEU A 36 -4.32 1.35 5.19
CA LEU A 36 -4.46 0.64 3.92
C LEU A 36 -3.13 -0.06 3.58
N ALA A 37 -3.13 -1.37 3.57
CA ALA A 37 -1.93 -2.14 3.22
C ALA A 37 -1.83 -2.37 1.71
N LEU A 38 -0.63 -2.21 1.14
CA LEU A 38 -0.32 -2.69 -0.20
C LEU A 38 0.09 -4.17 -0.11
N PRO A 39 -0.75 -5.11 -0.58
CA PRO A 39 -0.46 -6.52 -0.43
C PRO A 39 0.64 -7.01 -1.39
N ARG A 40 1.39 -8.06 -1.01
CA ARG A 40 1.26 -8.79 0.25
C ARG A 40 2.19 -8.27 1.34
N GLY A 41 3.42 -7.86 1.01
CA GLY A 41 4.48 -7.49 1.94
C GLY A 41 4.11 -6.35 2.91
N GLY A 42 3.33 -5.38 2.45
CA GLY A 42 2.86 -4.28 3.29
C GLY A 42 1.89 -4.68 4.41
N VAL A 43 1.26 -5.89 4.33
CA VAL A 43 0.21 -6.27 5.29
C VAL A 43 0.74 -6.49 6.70
N PRO A 44 1.82 -7.24 6.96
CA PRO A 44 2.36 -7.40 8.32
C PRO A 44 2.82 -6.07 8.93
N VAL A 45 3.39 -5.16 8.11
CA VAL A 45 3.79 -3.81 8.54
C VAL A 45 2.57 -2.98 8.93
N ALA A 46 1.57 -2.95 8.05
CA ALA A 46 0.32 -2.22 8.26
C ALA A 46 -0.48 -2.74 9.47
N PHE A 47 -0.43 -4.05 9.72
CA PHE A 47 -1.05 -4.68 10.88
C PHE A 47 -0.54 -4.08 12.19
N GLU A 48 0.78 -3.96 12.35
CA GLU A 48 1.37 -3.36 13.56
C GLU A 48 1.00 -1.87 13.70
N VAL A 49 0.96 -1.13 12.59
CA VAL A 49 0.52 0.27 12.58
C VAL A 49 -0.95 0.37 13.00
N ALA A 50 -1.84 -0.40 12.38
CA ALA A 50 -3.26 -0.38 12.67
C ALA A 50 -3.56 -0.77 14.11
N LYS A 51 -2.90 -1.82 14.62
CA LYS A 51 -2.98 -2.29 16.01
C LYS A 51 -2.58 -1.20 17.01
N SER A 52 -1.44 -0.56 16.80
CA SER A 52 -0.94 0.50 17.68
C SER A 52 -1.86 1.73 17.70
N LEU A 53 -2.41 2.11 16.56
CA LEU A 53 -3.34 3.24 16.44
C LEU A 53 -4.76 2.91 16.92
N GLY A 54 -5.12 1.61 17.00
CA GLY A 54 -6.50 1.16 17.21
C GLY A 54 -7.41 1.50 16.02
N ALA A 55 -6.83 1.56 14.81
CA ALA A 55 -7.51 1.96 13.58
C ALA A 55 -7.90 0.76 12.72
N PRO A 56 -8.94 0.85 11.88
CA PRO A 56 -9.26 -0.18 10.91
C PRO A 56 -8.14 -0.45 9.93
N LEU A 57 -7.94 -1.73 9.59
CA LEU A 57 -7.03 -2.21 8.54
C LEU A 57 -7.84 -2.73 7.35
N ASP A 58 -7.49 -2.28 6.15
CA ASP A 58 -7.99 -2.80 4.88
C ASP A 58 -6.85 -2.93 3.87
N LEU A 59 -7.14 -3.52 2.71
CA LEU A 59 -6.21 -3.61 1.60
C LEU A 59 -6.46 -2.47 0.61
N LEU A 60 -5.41 -2.01 -0.03
CA LEU A 60 -5.49 -1.18 -1.23
C LEU A 60 -4.91 -1.98 -2.40
N MET A 61 -5.80 -2.57 -3.19
CA MET A 61 -5.40 -3.43 -4.30
C MET A 61 -5.03 -2.59 -5.51
N VAL A 62 -3.79 -2.74 -5.95
CA VAL A 62 -3.24 -2.08 -7.13
C VAL A 62 -2.68 -3.13 -8.08
N ARG A 63 -3.03 -3.05 -9.36
CA ARG A 63 -2.54 -3.98 -10.39
C ARG A 63 -2.01 -3.22 -11.59
N LYS A 64 -0.75 -3.49 -11.92
CA LYS A 64 -0.07 -2.93 -13.09
C LYS A 64 -0.74 -3.37 -14.39
N ILE A 65 -0.83 -2.45 -15.33
CA ILE A 65 -1.15 -2.73 -16.74
C ILE A 65 0.15 -2.65 -17.52
N GLY A 66 0.59 -3.76 -18.08
CA GLY A 66 1.79 -3.85 -18.90
C GLY A 66 1.53 -3.47 -20.36
N ALA A 67 2.58 -3.14 -21.09
CA ALA A 67 2.52 -2.86 -22.51
C ALA A 67 2.22 -4.13 -23.34
N PRO A 68 1.62 -3.99 -24.53
CA PRO A 68 1.43 -5.12 -25.45
C PRO A 68 2.75 -5.83 -25.77
N GLY A 69 2.80 -7.14 -25.51
CA GLY A 69 4.01 -7.95 -25.72
C GLY A 69 5.15 -7.74 -24.72
N HIS A 70 5.02 -6.80 -23.78
CA HIS A 70 6.00 -6.50 -22.74
C HIS A 70 5.31 -6.24 -21.39
N GLU A 71 4.77 -7.28 -20.77
CA GLU A 71 3.97 -7.16 -19.54
C GLU A 71 4.72 -6.49 -18.37
N GLU A 72 6.06 -6.58 -18.35
CA GLU A 72 6.88 -5.94 -17.33
C GLU A 72 7.01 -4.42 -17.51
N TYR A 73 6.82 -3.91 -18.73
CA TYR A 73 6.83 -2.47 -18.99
C TYR A 73 5.47 -1.86 -18.67
N GLY A 74 5.36 -1.21 -17.51
CA GLY A 74 4.09 -0.65 -17.00
C GLY A 74 3.66 0.60 -17.77
N ILE A 75 2.50 0.54 -18.42
CA ILE A 75 1.85 1.69 -19.09
C ILE A 75 0.76 2.32 -18.24
N GLY A 76 0.39 1.68 -17.15
CA GLY A 76 -0.60 2.15 -16.20
C GLY A 76 -0.83 1.16 -15.08
N ALA A 77 -1.84 1.45 -14.27
CA ALA A 77 -2.33 0.53 -13.26
C ALA A 77 -3.79 0.79 -12.94
N VAL A 78 -4.48 -0.23 -12.46
CA VAL A 78 -5.84 -0.13 -11.93
C VAL A 78 -5.81 -0.28 -10.42
N VAL A 79 -6.58 0.56 -9.74
CA VAL A 79 -6.77 0.55 -8.29
C VAL A 79 -8.21 0.19 -7.99
N GLU A 80 -8.42 -0.70 -7.03
CA GLU A 80 -9.77 -1.06 -6.63
C GLU A 80 -10.55 0.15 -6.10
N GLY A 81 -11.86 0.09 -6.29
CA GLY A 81 -12.77 1.10 -5.78
C GLY A 81 -14.15 0.97 -6.41
N ASN A 82 -15.05 1.85 -5.99
CA ASN A 82 -16.37 1.98 -6.59
C ASN A 82 -16.64 3.49 -6.85
N PRO A 83 -16.38 3.97 -8.07
CA PRO A 83 -15.81 3.25 -9.21
C PRO A 83 -14.32 2.90 -9.02
N PRO A 84 -13.75 1.94 -9.80
CA PRO A 84 -12.32 1.67 -9.84
C PRO A 84 -11.59 2.81 -10.55
N GLU A 85 -10.32 3.02 -10.16
CA GLU A 85 -9.49 4.08 -10.71
C GLU A 85 -8.46 3.53 -11.70
N LEU A 86 -8.38 4.12 -12.89
CA LEU A 86 -7.35 3.85 -13.88
C LEU A 86 -6.33 4.98 -13.87
N VAL A 87 -5.08 4.64 -13.58
CA VAL A 87 -3.95 5.57 -13.58
C VAL A 87 -3.02 5.22 -14.72
N MET A 88 -2.87 6.12 -15.70
CA MET A 88 -2.01 5.91 -16.86
C MET A 88 -0.69 6.67 -16.74
N ASN A 89 0.36 6.08 -17.30
CA ASN A 89 1.64 6.72 -17.59
C ASN A 89 1.59 7.20 -19.04
N GLU A 90 1.29 8.50 -19.23
CA GLU A 90 1.08 9.07 -20.55
C GLU A 90 2.29 8.92 -21.49
N ASP A 91 3.52 9.04 -20.96
CA ASP A 91 4.73 8.91 -21.75
C ASP A 91 4.95 7.47 -22.21
N ALA A 92 4.70 6.50 -21.31
CA ALA A 92 4.75 5.08 -21.63
C ALA A 92 3.67 4.70 -22.66
N VAL A 93 2.47 5.27 -22.56
CA VAL A 93 1.40 5.07 -23.56
C VAL A 93 1.78 5.66 -24.91
N LYS A 94 2.32 6.88 -24.96
CA LYS A 94 2.83 7.48 -26.20
C LYS A 94 3.93 6.67 -26.86
N TYR A 95 4.83 6.11 -26.05
CA TYR A 95 5.94 5.29 -26.54
C TYR A 95 5.48 3.92 -27.07
N THR A 96 4.58 3.25 -26.35
CA THR A 96 4.17 1.86 -26.67
C THR A 96 3.00 1.79 -27.64
N GLN A 97 2.25 2.87 -27.81
CA GLN A 97 1.07 2.99 -28.70
C GLN A 97 0.17 1.74 -28.64
N PRO A 98 -0.40 1.41 -27.47
CA PRO A 98 -1.22 0.21 -27.33
C PRO A 98 -2.41 0.26 -28.32
N PRO A 99 -2.80 -0.88 -28.92
CA PRO A 99 -3.95 -0.95 -29.79
C PRO A 99 -5.23 -0.42 -29.13
N GLU A 100 -6.15 0.07 -29.94
CA GLU A 100 -7.46 0.50 -29.44
C GLU A 100 -8.15 -0.64 -28.65
N GLY A 101 -8.75 -0.30 -27.52
CA GLY A 101 -9.40 -1.25 -26.62
C GLY A 101 -8.46 -2.08 -25.73
N TYR A 102 -7.14 -2.07 -25.98
CA TYR A 102 -6.19 -2.86 -25.18
C TYR A 102 -6.20 -2.51 -23.69
N VAL A 103 -6.12 -1.22 -23.37
CA VAL A 103 -6.11 -0.72 -21.99
C VAL A 103 -7.39 -1.13 -21.26
N GLN A 104 -8.54 -1.00 -21.91
CA GLN A 104 -9.84 -1.37 -21.36
C GLN A 104 -9.91 -2.88 -21.08
N ALA A 105 -9.50 -3.70 -22.02
CA ALA A 105 -9.47 -5.18 -21.84
C ALA A 105 -8.53 -5.59 -20.70
N MET A 106 -7.37 -4.95 -20.58
CA MET A 106 -6.42 -5.21 -19.50
C MET A 106 -6.96 -4.74 -18.15
N MET A 107 -7.63 -3.59 -18.10
CA MET A 107 -8.31 -3.10 -16.89
C MET A 107 -9.34 -4.12 -16.40
N GLU A 108 -10.21 -4.62 -17.28
CA GLU A 108 -11.22 -5.62 -16.92
C GLU A 108 -10.58 -6.92 -16.40
N LYS A 109 -9.50 -7.39 -17.06
CA LYS A 109 -8.73 -8.55 -16.61
C LYS A 109 -8.18 -8.34 -15.20
N GLN A 110 -7.56 -7.18 -14.95
CA GLN A 110 -6.96 -6.88 -13.65
C GLN A 110 -8.03 -6.68 -12.55
N LEU A 111 -9.18 -6.11 -12.87
CA LEU A 111 -10.30 -5.99 -11.91
C LEU A 111 -10.85 -7.35 -11.48
N LYS A 112 -10.96 -8.31 -12.41
CA LYS A 112 -11.35 -9.68 -12.06
C LYS A 112 -10.33 -10.34 -11.11
N GLU A 113 -9.05 -10.11 -11.34
CA GLU A 113 -7.99 -10.63 -10.49
C GLU A 113 -7.97 -9.93 -9.11
N ILE A 114 -8.19 -8.63 -9.06
CA ILE A 114 -8.37 -7.88 -7.80
C ILE A 114 -9.54 -8.47 -7.01
N ALA A 115 -10.70 -8.64 -7.64
CA ALA A 115 -11.88 -9.20 -6.99
C ALA A 115 -11.62 -10.62 -6.45
N ARG A 116 -10.93 -11.47 -7.23
CA ARG A 116 -10.55 -12.81 -6.80
C ARG A 116 -9.63 -12.80 -5.57
N GLN A 117 -8.60 -11.95 -5.58
CA GLN A 117 -7.67 -11.82 -4.45
C GLN A 117 -8.35 -11.22 -3.22
N ARG A 118 -9.18 -10.18 -3.41
CA ARG A 118 -9.90 -9.57 -2.31
C ARG A 118 -10.84 -10.57 -1.64
N ASN A 119 -11.60 -11.33 -2.43
CA ASN A 119 -12.46 -12.38 -1.89
C ASN A 119 -11.68 -13.43 -1.11
N ARG A 120 -10.48 -13.82 -1.58
CA ARG A 120 -9.61 -14.76 -0.88
C ARG A 120 -9.17 -14.24 0.49
N TYR A 121 -8.82 -12.94 0.60
CA TYR A 121 -8.27 -12.35 1.81
C TYR A 121 -9.33 -11.83 2.79
N LEU A 122 -10.45 -11.35 2.29
CA LEU A 122 -11.46 -10.61 3.05
C LEU A 122 -12.85 -11.26 2.99
N GLY A 123 -13.04 -12.33 2.17
CA GLY A 123 -14.36 -12.88 1.89
C GLY A 123 -15.30 -11.80 1.33
N ASP A 124 -16.55 -11.81 1.75
CA ASP A 124 -17.58 -10.87 1.30
C ASP A 124 -17.48 -9.48 1.96
N ARG A 125 -16.41 -9.19 2.70
CA ARG A 125 -16.23 -7.90 3.37
C ARG A 125 -16.07 -6.77 2.35
N PRO A 126 -16.98 -5.78 2.34
CA PRO A 126 -16.87 -4.65 1.43
C PRO A 126 -15.66 -3.78 1.78
N PRO A 127 -15.10 -3.05 0.81
CA PRO A 127 -14.08 -2.03 1.07
C PRO A 127 -14.56 -1.00 2.09
N LEU A 128 -13.66 -0.55 2.96
CA LEU A 128 -13.96 0.51 3.90
C LEU A 128 -14.22 1.84 3.18
N SER A 129 -15.18 2.62 3.68
CA SER A 129 -15.39 3.98 3.19
C SER A 129 -14.22 4.88 3.60
N LEU A 130 -13.63 5.56 2.61
CA LEU A 130 -12.51 6.47 2.79
C LEU A 130 -12.93 7.95 2.81
N ALA A 131 -14.20 8.26 2.50
CA ALA A 131 -14.69 9.62 2.45
C ALA A 131 -14.52 10.34 3.80
N GLY A 132 -13.81 11.48 3.79
CA GLY A 132 -13.52 12.28 4.98
C GLY A 132 -12.54 11.61 5.97
N LYS A 133 -11.93 10.48 5.62
CA LYS A 133 -10.95 9.77 6.47
C LYS A 133 -9.51 10.21 6.19
N ILE A 134 -8.66 9.93 7.15
CA ILE A 134 -7.20 9.98 7.00
C ILE A 134 -6.76 8.59 6.55
N ALA A 135 -6.36 8.45 5.30
CA ALA A 135 -5.88 7.20 4.73
C ALA A 135 -4.35 7.11 4.91
N ILE A 136 -3.87 6.13 5.67
CA ILE A 136 -2.44 5.83 5.82
C ILE A 136 -2.15 4.60 4.96
N VAL A 137 -1.49 4.80 3.82
CA VAL A 137 -1.04 3.72 2.92
C VAL A 137 0.28 3.18 3.41
N VAL A 138 0.38 1.87 3.60
CA VAL A 138 1.57 1.21 4.15
C VAL A 138 2.10 0.14 3.19
N ASP A 139 3.41 0.18 2.95
CA ASP A 139 4.15 -0.87 2.24
C ASP A 139 5.35 -1.32 3.08
N ASP A 140 5.94 -2.49 2.79
CA ASP A 140 7.12 -3.03 3.49
C ASP A 140 8.43 -2.35 3.05
N GLY A 141 8.42 -1.66 1.93
CA GLY A 141 9.54 -0.87 1.41
C GLY A 141 9.22 -0.33 0.04
N ILE A 142 9.56 0.93 -0.17
CA ILE A 142 9.39 1.58 -1.46
C ILE A 142 10.69 1.43 -2.24
N ALA A 143 10.68 0.76 -3.40
CA ALA A 143 11.81 0.69 -4.31
C ALA A 143 11.72 1.83 -5.35
N THR A 144 11.06 1.58 -6.47
CA THR A 144 10.87 2.59 -7.54
C THR A 144 9.69 3.54 -7.29
N GLY A 145 8.85 3.23 -6.30
CA GLY A 145 7.68 4.02 -5.97
C GLY A 145 6.49 3.87 -6.93
N GLY A 146 6.56 3.01 -7.95
CA GLY A 146 5.49 2.89 -8.94
C GLY A 146 4.12 2.55 -8.36
N THR A 147 4.04 1.52 -7.52
CA THR A 147 2.79 1.13 -6.84
C THR A 147 2.29 2.23 -5.90
N ALA A 148 3.22 2.82 -5.13
CA ALA A 148 2.91 3.90 -4.20
C ALA A 148 2.34 5.15 -4.91
N ARG A 149 2.94 5.57 -6.04
CA ARG A 149 2.43 6.70 -6.86
C ARG A 149 1.01 6.46 -7.32
N VAL A 150 0.75 5.28 -7.85
CA VAL A 150 -0.59 4.90 -8.34
C VAL A 150 -1.60 4.91 -7.19
N ALA A 151 -1.26 4.30 -6.06
CA ALA A 151 -2.09 4.26 -4.87
C ALA A 151 -2.45 5.67 -4.37
N MET A 152 -1.44 6.55 -4.24
CA MET A 152 -1.63 7.92 -3.77
C MET A 152 -2.43 8.77 -4.76
N LYS A 153 -2.22 8.60 -6.08
CA LYS A 153 -2.99 9.29 -7.12
C LYS A 153 -4.47 8.88 -7.07
N ALA A 154 -4.77 7.59 -6.91
CA ALA A 154 -6.13 7.09 -6.79
C ALA A 154 -6.83 7.61 -5.51
N LEU A 155 -6.12 7.69 -4.38
CA LEU A 155 -6.70 8.20 -3.14
C LEU A 155 -7.08 9.68 -3.21
N ARG A 156 -6.35 10.50 -3.99
CA ARG A 156 -6.72 11.92 -4.20
C ARG A 156 -8.09 12.06 -4.86
N GLN A 157 -8.53 11.07 -5.63
CA GLN A 157 -9.84 11.08 -6.31
C GLN A 157 -10.97 10.56 -5.39
N LYS A 158 -10.66 10.00 -4.21
CA LYS A 158 -11.63 9.34 -3.31
C LYS A 158 -12.17 10.22 -2.17
N ASN A 159 -12.06 11.55 -2.26
CA ASN A 159 -12.53 12.49 -1.23
C ASN A 159 -12.01 12.16 0.20
N VAL A 160 -10.78 11.65 0.31
CA VAL A 160 -10.12 11.49 1.60
C VAL A 160 -9.80 12.86 2.19
N ALA A 161 -9.90 13.01 3.51
CA ALA A 161 -9.51 14.24 4.18
C ALA A 161 -7.99 14.44 4.13
N LYS A 162 -7.24 13.34 4.16
CA LYS A 162 -5.79 13.32 4.09
C LYS A 162 -5.31 11.96 3.60
N ALA A 163 -4.27 11.93 2.77
CA ALA A 163 -3.56 10.72 2.38
C ALA A 163 -2.08 10.82 2.80
N LEU A 164 -1.59 9.81 3.51
CA LEU A 164 -0.21 9.69 3.95
C LEU A 164 0.34 8.34 3.45
N LEU A 165 1.47 8.38 2.76
CA LEU A 165 2.25 7.18 2.44
C LEU A 165 3.25 6.93 3.56
N ALA A 166 3.27 5.73 4.12
CA ALA A 166 4.17 5.35 5.19
C ALA A 166 4.91 4.05 4.85
N SER A 167 6.22 4.05 4.98
CA SER A 167 7.05 2.89 4.70
C SER A 167 8.27 2.84 5.63
N PRO A 168 8.75 1.64 6.01
CA PRO A 168 9.97 1.52 6.77
C PRO A 168 11.20 2.08 6.04
N LEU A 169 11.26 1.94 4.71
CA LEU A 169 12.42 2.37 3.94
C LEU A 169 12.08 2.76 2.50
N ALA A 170 12.87 3.66 1.95
CA ALA A 170 12.86 4.05 0.54
C ALA A 170 14.22 4.62 0.13
N PRO A 171 14.61 4.56 -1.16
CA PRO A 171 15.73 5.36 -1.67
C PRO A 171 15.48 6.85 -1.52
N SER A 172 16.54 7.63 -1.25
CA SER A 172 16.43 9.09 -1.10
C SER A 172 15.81 9.76 -2.33
N ASP A 173 16.21 9.31 -3.52
CA ASP A 173 15.75 9.89 -4.79
C ASP A 173 14.26 9.62 -5.01
N THR A 174 13.83 8.37 -4.82
CA THR A 174 12.39 8.01 -4.90
C THR A 174 11.55 8.79 -3.87
N LEU A 175 12.08 8.98 -2.65
CA LEU A 175 11.40 9.76 -1.62
C LEU A 175 11.27 11.24 -2.03
N ALA A 176 12.33 11.82 -2.60
CA ALA A 176 12.32 13.19 -3.10
C ALA A 176 11.30 13.38 -4.23
N GLU A 177 11.27 12.45 -5.20
CA GLU A 177 10.29 12.44 -6.29
C GLU A 177 8.84 12.35 -5.79
N LEU A 178 8.56 11.40 -4.89
CA LEU A 178 7.22 11.23 -4.31
C LEU A 178 6.74 12.50 -3.59
N ARG A 179 7.63 13.19 -2.88
CA ARG A 179 7.33 14.47 -2.21
C ARG A 179 7.12 15.61 -3.22
N ALA A 180 7.93 15.66 -4.27
CA ALA A 180 7.78 16.65 -5.35
C ALA A 180 6.44 16.51 -6.09
N GLU A 181 5.89 15.30 -6.16
CA GLU A 181 4.54 15.02 -6.68
C GLU A 181 3.41 15.45 -5.73
N GLY A 182 3.73 16.09 -4.60
CA GLY A 182 2.76 16.58 -3.61
C GLY A 182 2.23 15.49 -2.66
N ASN A 183 2.94 14.35 -2.52
CA ASN A 183 2.56 13.35 -1.53
C ASN A 183 3.14 13.69 -0.16
N GLU A 184 2.33 13.49 0.89
CA GLU A 184 2.88 13.37 2.24
C GLU A 184 3.48 11.97 2.39
N VAL A 185 4.77 11.91 2.75
CA VAL A 185 5.50 10.64 2.85
C VAL A 185 6.29 10.60 4.15
N LEU A 186 6.06 9.55 4.95
CA LEU A 186 6.84 9.20 6.12
C LEU A 186 7.64 7.94 5.82
N VAL A 187 8.97 8.05 5.95
CA VAL A 187 9.91 6.94 5.79
C VAL A 187 10.86 6.95 6.97
N LEU A 188 11.14 5.79 7.56
CA LEU A 188 12.05 5.69 8.71
C LEU A 188 13.51 5.72 8.29
N GLU A 189 13.85 4.99 7.22
CA GLU A 189 15.23 4.81 6.76
C GLU A 189 15.36 5.12 5.27
N THR A 190 16.41 5.86 4.92
CA THR A 190 16.80 6.12 3.53
C THR A 190 18.24 5.62 3.32
N PRO A 191 18.41 4.29 3.13
CA PRO A 191 19.74 3.71 3.07
C PRO A 191 20.53 4.22 1.86
N PRO A 192 21.83 4.56 2.02
CA PRO A 192 22.69 4.81 0.89
C PRO A 192 22.88 3.51 0.07
N ASN A 193 23.04 3.63 -1.24
CA ASN A 193 23.22 2.50 -2.15
C ASN A 193 22.09 1.46 -2.08
N PHE A 194 20.88 1.94 -2.08
CA PHE A 194 19.68 1.09 -2.08
C PHE A 194 19.62 0.24 -3.37
N SER A 195 19.55 -1.07 -3.22
CA SER A 195 19.41 -1.98 -4.37
C SER A 195 18.15 -2.84 -4.30
N ALA A 196 17.73 -3.26 -3.12
CA ALA A 196 16.49 -4.02 -2.92
C ALA A 196 15.97 -3.88 -1.48
N VAL A 197 14.65 -3.88 -1.32
CA VAL A 197 13.96 -3.78 -0.02
C VAL A 197 14.46 -4.86 0.95
N GLY A 198 14.53 -6.11 0.50
CA GLY A 198 14.87 -7.26 1.35
C GLY A 198 16.25 -7.23 1.98
N LEU A 199 17.20 -6.48 1.42
CA LEU A 199 18.56 -6.35 1.98
C LEU A 199 18.59 -5.54 3.30
N HIS A 200 17.51 -4.87 3.63
CA HIS A 200 17.38 -4.07 4.84
C HIS A 200 16.59 -4.77 5.95
N TYR A 201 16.30 -6.06 5.74
CA TYR A 201 15.64 -6.96 6.68
C TYR A 201 16.54 -8.15 6.98
N THR A 202 16.59 -8.59 8.24
CA THR A 202 17.29 -9.84 8.61
C THR A 202 16.52 -11.07 8.13
N LYS A 203 15.16 -11.00 8.17
CA LYS A 203 14.24 -12.01 7.65
C LYS A 203 13.27 -11.31 6.70
N PHE A 204 13.30 -11.72 5.41
CA PHE A 204 12.44 -11.14 4.37
C PHE A 204 11.81 -12.23 3.51
N ASP A 205 11.27 -13.26 4.15
CA ASP A 205 10.54 -14.32 3.47
C ASP A 205 9.31 -13.74 2.75
N GLN A 206 8.86 -14.45 1.72
CA GLN A 206 7.65 -14.03 1.02
C GLN A 206 6.44 -14.14 1.94
N THR A 207 5.73 -13.03 2.16
CA THR A 207 4.47 -13.02 2.91
C THR A 207 3.48 -13.96 2.24
N SER A 208 2.99 -14.96 2.98
CA SER A 208 2.03 -15.94 2.49
C SER A 208 0.60 -15.37 2.48
N ASP A 209 -0.29 -16.03 1.74
CA ASP A 209 -1.71 -15.66 1.76
C ASP A 209 -2.34 -15.92 3.13
N GLU A 210 -1.88 -16.97 3.84
CA GLU A 210 -2.33 -17.32 5.18
C GLU A 210 -1.92 -16.23 6.20
N GLU A 211 -0.70 -15.70 6.09
CA GLU A 211 -0.23 -14.58 6.91
C GLU A 211 -1.05 -13.31 6.67
N VAL A 212 -1.39 -13.03 5.40
CA VAL A 212 -2.27 -11.90 5.05
C VAL A 212 -3.64 -12.06 5.70
N ILE A 213 -4.25 -13.24 5.59
CA ILE A 213 -5.58 -13.53 6.17
C ILE A 213 -5.53 -13.40 7.68
N ASP A 214 -4.53 -14.00 8.35
CA ASP A 214 -4.35 -13.94 9.81
C ASP A 214 -4.24 -12.51 10.32
N CYS A 215 -3.43 -11.67 9.67
CA CYS A 215 -3.32 -10.25 10.00
C CYS A 215 -4.67 -9.51 9.87
N LEU A 216 -5.41 -9.76 8.78
CA LEU A 216 -6.69 -9.11 8.53
C LEU A 216 -7.80 -9.59 9.49
N GLU A 217 -7.80 -10.84 9.89
CA GLU A 217 -8.74 -11.40 10.88
C GLU A 217 -8.45 -10.84 12.27
N LYS A 218 -7.20 -10.91 12.72
CA LYS A 218 -6.76 -10.35 14.01
C LYS A 218 -6.98 -8.85 14.11
N SER A 219 -6.92 -8.13 12.99
CA SER A 219 -7.18 -6.69 12.97
C SER A 219 -8.59 -6.29 13.41
N ARG A 220 -9.51 -7.24 13.50
CA ARG A 220 -10.89 -7.00 13.96
C ARG A 220 -11.01 -6.97 15.48
N GLU A 221 -10.03 -7.47 16.22
CA GLU A 221 -10.11 -7.63 17.68
C GLU A 221 -10.15 -6.29 18.43
N TRP A 222 -9.53 -5.24 17.88
CA TRP A 222 -9.50 -3.90 18.49
C TRP A 222 -10.53 -2.93 17.92
N LEU A 223 -11.35 -3.37 16.96
CA LEU A 223 -12.44 -2.54 16.45
C LEU A 223 -13.67 -2.65 17.35
N PRO A 224 -14.45 -1.56 17.52
CA PRO A 224 -15.71 -1.62 18.26
C PRO A 224 -16.63 -2.69 17.64
N LYS A 225 -17.16 -3.58 18.46
CA LYS A 225 -18.16 -4.54 18.01
C LYS A 225 -19.41 -3.76 17.62
N ASN A 226 -19.97 -4.05 16.44
CA ASN A 226 -21.15 -3.37 15.84
C ASN A 226 -22.43 -3.32 16.71
N ASN A 227 -22.40 -3.74 17.98
CA ASN A 227 -23.52 -3.67 18.90
C ASN A 227 -23.64 -2.34 19.66
N ASP A 228 -22.64 -1.44 19.61
CA ASP A 228 -22.65 -0.20 20.38
C ASP A 228 -23.18 1.02 19.59
N LEU A 229 -23.65 0.80 18.34
CA LEU A 229 -24.22 1.87 17.50
C LEU A 229 -25.76 1.85 17.43
N LYS A 230 -26.43 1.18 18.39
CA LYS A 230 -27.88 1.29 18.59
C LYS A 230 -28.12 1.86 19.98
N ASN A 231 -27.93 3.18 20.13
CA ASN A 231 -28.62 4.03 21.11
C ASN A 231 -28.63 5.45 20.58
#